data_fc2cf468034f56331011b91e60886f53
#
_entry.id   fc2cf468034f56331011b91e60886f53
#
_cell.length_a   1.000
_cell.length_b   1.000
_cell.length_c   1.000
_cell.angle_alpha   90.00
_cell.angle_beta   90.00
_cell.angle_gamma   90.00
#
_symmetry.space_group_name_H-M   'P 1'
#
loop_
_entity.id
_entity.type
_entity.pdbx_description
1 polymer ?
#
loop_
_entity_poly.entity_id
_entity_poly.type
_entity_poly.pdbx_seq_one_letter_code
_entity_poly.pdbx_strand_id
1 'polypeptide(L)'
;APVTIGGAQVRVAFSPEPAGRRTEIDTIVAAIAAAKHSVSFCLFMPTDAALRDACFAAGDRGLMMFGLVNRISAGSATKADAAQQAGQSLDAATLANLELYHRRRDHRDVIDAAYFSPATVPQGFEPELRLFPGEPAPAYPPVVIHHKFIVIDAEGENPIVYTGSANMSRNSEQYNDENLLEIRDARIAGTYLAEFLRLYEHYRARALAIEAKQGSTGAHARLALAPDARWRAVFVDG
;
A
#
# COMPACT_ATOMS: atom_id res chain seq x y z
N ALA A 1 -6.84 -21.62 17.96
CA ALA A 1 -5.51 -22.21 17.85
C ALA A 1 -5.11 -22.26 16.37
N PRO A 2 -3.83 -22.09 16.01
CA PRO A 2 -3.37 -22.30 14.65
C PRO A 2 -3.53 -23.76 14.23
N VAL A 3 -3.69 -23.97 12.92
CA VAL A 3 -3.69 -25.29 12.28
C VAL A 3 -2.52 -25.40 11.34
N THR A 4 -2.01 -26.61 11.10
CA THR A 4 -0.92 -26.85 10.15
C THR A 4 -1.50 -27.36 8.85
N ILE A 5 -1.23 -26.64 7.74
CA ILE A 5 -1.68 -26.98 6.39
C ILE A 5 -0.47 -27.00 5.48
N GLY A 6 -0.07 -28.17 4.97
CA GLY A 6 1.08 -28.31 4.06
C GLY A 6 2.41 -27.79 4.62
N GLY A 7 2.57 -27.79 5.94
CA GLY A 7 3.75 -27.26 6.66
C GLY A 7 3.59 -25.81 7.13
N ALA A 8 2.65 -25.04 6.56
CA ALA A 8 2.35 -23.70 7.01
C ALA A 8 1.53 -23.70 8.31
N GLN A 9 1.85 -22.82 9.24
CA GLN A 9 1.03 -22.54 10.41
C GLN A 9 0.01 -21.46 10.03
N VAL A 10 -1.27 -21.78 10.13
CA VAL A 10 -2.37 -20.89 9.74
C VAL A 10 -3.29 -20.66 10.92
N ARG A 11 -3.53 -19.39 11.25
CA ARG A 11 -4.57 -18.97 12.18
C ARG A 11 -5.63 -18.20 11.40
N VAL A 12 -6.88 -18.52 11.63
CA VAL A 12 -8.01 -17.78 11.05
C VAL A 12 -8.78 -17.11 12.20
N ALA A 13 -9.09 -15.85 11.99
CA ALA A 13 -10.01 -15.09 12.83
C ALA A 13 -11.20 -14.62 11.97
N PHE A 14 -12.32 -14.40 12.61
CA PHE A 14 -13.55 -13.92 11.99
C PHE A 14 -14.09 -12.73 12.75
N SER A 15 -14.57 -11.73 12.03
CA SER A 15 -15.35 -10.63 12.59
C SER A 15 -16.84 -10.82 12.28
N PRO A 16 -17.76 -10.11 12.99
CA PRO A 16 -17.44 -9.05 13.92
C PRO A 16 -16.90 -9.57 15.26
N GLU A 17 -15.88 -8.88 15.78
CA GLU A 17 -15.43 -9.12 17.15
C GLU A 17 -16.45 -8.56 18.16
N PRO A 18 -16.52 -9.12 19.39
CA PRO A 18 -17.33 -8.54 20.44
C PRO A 18 -17.00 -7.07 20.69
N ALA A 19 -18.02 -6.27 20.99
CA ALA A 19 -17.87 -4.83 21.18
C ALA A 19 -16.73 -4.48 22.15
N GLY A 20 -15.86 -3.56 21.71
CA GLY A 20 -14.70 -3.10 22.47
C GLY A 20 -13.46 -3.99 22.37
N ARG A 21 -13.51 -5.12 21.67
CA ARG A 21 -12.33 -5.93 21.36
C ARG A 21 -11.72 -5.50 20.02
N ARG A 22 -10.40 -5.63 19.95
CA ARG A 22 -9.58 -5.30 18.77
C ARG A 22 -8.49 -6.36 18.59
N THR A 23 -8.81 -7.60 18.89
CA THR A 23 -7.82 -8.68 19.00
C THR A 23 -7.04 -8.88 17.69
N GLU A 24 -7.71 -8.74 16.56
CA GLU A 24 -7.11 -8.94 15.23
C GLU A 24 -6.11 -7.83 14.91
N ILE A 25 -6.53 -6.57 14.99
CA ILE A 25 -5.64 -5.41 14.73
C ILE A 25 -4.50 -5.35 15.75
N ASP A 26 -4.79 -5.55 17.03
CA ASP A 26 -3.77 -5.53 18.08
C ASP A 26 -2.71 -6.62 17.86
N THR A 27 -3.11 -7.79 17.33
CA THR A 27 -2.18 -8.86 16.97
C THR A 27 -1.26 -8.44 15.81
N ILE A 28 -1.81 -7.78 14.78
CA ILE A 28 -1.02 -7.28 13.65
C ILE A 28 -0.05 -6.19 14.12
N VAL A 29 -0.54 -5.23 14.90
CA VAL A 29 0.27 -4.14 15.48
C VAL A 29 1.43 -4.70 16.30
N ALA A 30 1.18 -5.70 17.16
CA ALA A 30 2.21 -6.36 17.94
C ALA A 30 3.24 -7.08 17.05
N ALA A 31 2.79 -7.74 15.99
CA ALA A 31 3.69 -8.42 15.05
C ALA A 31 4.57 -7.41 14.30
N ILE A 32 4.03 -6.28 13.84
CA ILE A 32 4.80 -5.20 13.19
C ILE A 32 5.82 -4.60 14.19
N ALA A 33 5.39 -4.38 15.45
CA ALA A 33 6.29 -3.88 16.49
C ALA A 33 7.47 -4.84 16.78
N ALA A 34 7.25 -6.15 16.64
CA ALA A 34 8.27 -7.18 16.83
C ALA A 34 9.11 -7.47 15.58
N ALA A 35 8.80 -6.88 14.43
CA ALA A 35 9.52 -7.05 13.17
C ALA A 35 11.00 -6.66 13.32
N LYS A 36 11.87 -7.41 12.63
CA LYS A 36 13.33 -7.27 12.73
C LYS A 36 13.99 -6.80 11.43
N HIS A 37 13.35 -7.06 10.29
CA HIS A 37 13.94 -6.82 8.98
C HIS A 37 13.05 -5.94 8.10
N SER A 38 11.81 -6.36 7.86
CA SER A 38 10.96 -5.69 6.89
C SER A 38 9.48 -5.70 7.25
N VAL A 39 8.77 -4.69 6.73
CA VAL A 39 7.30 -4.62 6.71
C VAL A 39 6.86 -4.14 5.33
N SER A 40 6.18 -4.99 4.57
CA SER A 40 5.58 -4.62 3.29
C SER A 40 4.06 -4.72 3.38
N PHE A 41 3.34 -3.68 2.98
CA PHE A 41 1.88 -3.68 3.05
C PHE A 41 1.22 -3.20 1.76
N CYS A 42 0.16 -3.89 1.37
CA CYS A 42 -0.70 -3.51 0.26
C CYS A 42 -2.14 -3.46 0.77
N LEU A 43 -2.67 -2.24 0.96
CA LEU A 43 -3.91 -2.04 1.72
C LEU A 43 -4.90 -1.14 0.98
N PHE A 44 -6.14 -1.62 0.87
CA PHE A 44 -7.23 -0.88 0.23
C PHE A 44 -7.60 0.37 1.03
N MET A 45 -7.97 0.21 2.29
CA MET A 45 -8.50 1.30 3.12
C MET A 45 -8.10 1.12 4.60
N PRO A 46 -6.82 1.35 4.95
CA PRO A 46 -6.33 1.16 6.31
C PRO A 46 -6.76 2.34 7.20
N THR A 47 -8.01 2.34 7.67
CA THR A 47 -8.53 3.44 8.51
C THR A 47 -8.16 3.31 9.98
N ASP A 48 -7.61 2.17 10.42
CA ASP A 48 -7.12 2.01 11.79
C ASP A 48 -5.83 2.79 12.02
N ALA A 49 -5.85 3.74 12.97
CA ALA A 49 -4.72 4.61 13.25
C ALA A 49 -3.54 3.85 13.86
N ALA A 50 -3.80 2.92 14.80
CA ALA A 50 -2.72 2.19 15.45
C ALA A 50 -1.95 1.31 14.47
N LEU A 51 -2.64 0.72 13.48
CA LEU A 51 -2.01 -0.04 12.42
C LEU A 51 -1.13 0.85 11.53
N ARG A 52 -1.66 2.01 11.10
CA ARG A 52 -0.85 2.97 10.30
C ARG A 52 0.39 3.44 11.07
N ASP A 53 0.21 3.79 12.35
CA ASP A 53 1.31 4.20 13.22
C ASP A 53 2.37 3.10 13.35
N ALA A 54 1.98 1.86 13.54
CA ALA A 54 2.90 0.72 13.61
C ALA A 54 3.69 0.53 12.31
N CYS A 55 3.03 0.63 11.14
CA CYS A 55 3.69 0.53 9.85
C CYS A 55 4.76 1.61 9.67
N PHE A 56 4.44 2.88 9.91
CA PHE A 56 5.40 3.98 9.77
C PHE A 56 6.51 3.92 10.83
N ALA A 57 6.17 3.56 12.08
CA ALA A 57 7.16 3.37 13.13
C ALA A 57 8.17 2.25 12.81
N ALA A 58 7.81 1.26 11.99
CA ALA A 58 8.76 0.28 11.49
C ALA A 58 9.86 0.95 10.64
N GLY A 59 9.47 1.84 9.72
CA GLY A 59 10.42 2.65 8.94
C GLY A 59 11.28 3.56 9.81
N ASP A 60 10.68 4.24 10.80
CA ASP A 60 11.39 5.11 11.73
C ASP A 60 12.45 4.36 12.57
N ARG A 61 12.24 3.06 12.80
CA ARG A 61 13.24 2.18 13.44
C ARG A 61 14.34 1.71 12.49
N GLY A 62 14.30 2.10 11.21
CA GLY A 62 15.27 1.71 10.21
C GLY A 62 15.01 0.35 9.55
N LEU A 63 13.82 -0.22 9.68
CA LEU A 63 13.45 -1.43 8.94
C LEU A 63 13.14 -1.09 7.47
N MET A 64 13.30 -2.07 6.59
CA MET A 64 12.82 -1.95 5.21
C MET A 64 11.28 -1.90 5.22
N MET A 65 10.73 -0.70 5.15
CA MET A 65 9.29 -0.48 5.17
C MET A 65 8.81 0.02 3.81
N PHE A 66 7.94 -0.75 3.15
CA PHE A 66 7.36 -0.41 1.87
C PHE A 66 5.83 -0.50 1.94
N GLY A 67 5.14 0.45 1.34
CA GLY A 67 3.69 0.48 1.34
C GLY A 67 3.10 0.83 -0.02
N LEU A 68 1.99 0.16 -0.36
CA LEU A 68 1.17 0.47 -1.51
C LEU A 68 -0.28 0.67 -1.06
N VAL A 69 -0.82 1.85 -1.36
CA VAL A 69 -2.19 2.25 -0.99
C VAL A 69 -2.94 2.80 -2.20
N ASN A 70 -4.23 2.99 -2.06
CA ASN A 70 -5.01 3.66 -3.10
C ASN A 70 -4.56 5.11 -3.30
N ARG A 71 -4.81 5.60 -4.52
CA ARG A 71 -4.45 6.98 -4.88
C ARG A 71 -5.13 7.99 -3.98
N ILE A 72 -4.32 8.89 -3.44
CA ILE A 72 -4.75 10.03 -2.64
C ILE A 72 -4.45 11.30 -3.44
N SER A 73 -5.48 12.00 -3.91
CA SER A 73 -5.26 13.21 -4.70
C SER A 73 -4.87 14.38 -3.81
N ALA A 74 -3.92 15.20 -4.28
CA ALA A 74 -3.54 16.45 -3.60
C ALA A 74 -4.75 17.38 -3.37
N GLY A 75 -5.67 17.45 -4.36
CA GLY A 75 -6.88 18.26 -4.24
C GLY A 75 -7.83 17.77 -3.14
N SER A 76 -7.94 16.45 -2.95
CA SER A 76 -8.73 15.89 -1.86
C SER A 76 -8.08 16.16 -0.50
N ALA A 77 -6.76 16.03 -0.40
CA ALA A 77 -6.02 16.34 0.82
C ALA A 77 -6.15 17.83 1.17
N THR A 78 -5.97 18.74 0.21
CA THR A 78 -6.13 20.18 0.46
C THR A 78 -7.53 20.56 0.96
N LYS A 79 -8.58 19.93 0.41
CA LYS A 79 -9.95 20.15 0.88
C LYS A 79 -10.16 19.63 2.30
N ALA A 80 -9.59 18.45 2.61
CA ALA A 80 -9.67 17.86 3.94
C ALA A 80 -8.92 18.70 4.97
N ASP A 81 -7.71 19.19 4.65
CA ASP A 81 -6.95 20.12 5.49
C ASP A 81 -7.75 21.40 5.80
N ALA A 82 -8.34 22.01 4.78
CA ALA A 82 -9.14 23.21 4.94
C ALA A 82 -10.38 22.97 5.84
N ALA A 83 -11.04 21.82 5.66
CA ALA A 83 -12.19 21.43 6.49
C ALA A 83 -11.77 21.21 7.96
N GLN A 84 -10.63 20.54 8.18
CA GLN A 84 -10.10 20.32 9.52
C GLN A 84 -9.69 21.64 10.21
N GLN A 85 -9.04 22.55 9.49
CA GLN A 85 -8.69 23.88 9.98
C GLN A 85 -9.93 24.73 10.34
N ALA A 86 -11.03 24.52 9.61
CA ALA A 86 -12.32 25.12 9.88
C ALA A 86 -13.10 24.45 11.03
N GLY A 87 -12.50 23.48 11.73
CA GLY A 87 -13.13 22.75 12.83
C GLY A 87 -14.22 21.76 12.41
N GLN A 88 -14.27 21.39 11.14
CA GLN A 88 -15.23 20.40 10.64
C GLN A 88 -14.75 18.97 10.98
N SER A 89 -15.70 18.12 11.38
CA SER A 89 -15.42 16.70 11.59
C SER A 89 -15.25 15.98 10.24
N LEU A 90 -14.17 15.22 10.10
CA LEU A 90 -13.92 14.36 8.96
C LEU A 90 -14.32 12.92 9.29
N ASP A 91 -14.84 12.19 8.29
CA ASP A 91 -15.03 10.74 8.43
C ASP A 91 -13.68 9.99 8.50
N ALA A 92 -13.71 8.77 9.03
CA ALA A 92 -12.51 7.99 9.27
C ALA A 92 -11.68 7.71 7.99
N ALA A 93 -12.33 7.52 6.85
CA ALA A 93 -11.64 7.27 5.58
C ALA A 93 -10.94 8.54 5.07
N THR A 94 -11.61 9.68 5.14
CA THR A 94 -11.04 10.99 4.77
C THR A 94 -9.86 11.34 5.67
N LEU A 95 -9.98 11.13 6.98
CA LEU A 95 -8.89 11.37 7.94
C LEU A 95 -7.70 10.45 7.67
N ALA A 96 -7.92 9.15 7.46
CA ALA A 96 -6.87 8.20 7.13
C ALA A 96 -6.14 8.57 5.83
N ASN A 97 -6.88 8.98 4.80
CA ASN A 97 -6.29 9.42 3.54
C ASN A 97 -5.45 10.70 3.71
N LEU A 98 -5.90 11.63 4.52
CA LEU A 98 -5.17 12.86 4.83
C LEU A 98 -3.85 12.55 5.55
N GLU A 99 -3.89 11.72 6.59
CA GLU A 99 -2.69 11.27 7.29
C GLU A 99 -1.69 10.56 6.37
N LEU A 100 -2.17 9.62 5.55
CA LEU A 100 -1.33 8.92 4.58
C LEU A 100 -0.71 9.89 3.58
N TYR A 101 -1.46 10.89 3.10
CA TYR A 101 -0.96 11.90 2.19
C TYR A 101 0.20 12.70 2.81
N HIS A 102 0.08 13.11 4.07
CA HIS A 102 1.14 13.85 4.75
C HIS A 102 2.34 12.96 5.09
N ARG A 103 2.12 11.80 5.68
CA ARG A 103 3.20 10.87 6.08
C ARG A 103 4.04 10.38 4.92
N ARG A 104 3.47 10.19 3.73
CA ARG A 104 4.20 9.81 2.52
C ARG A 104 5.23 10.85 2.05
N ARG A 105 5.14 12.09 2.49
CA ARG A 105 6.13 13.12 2.18
C ARG A 105 7.46 12.84 2.86
N ASP A 106 7.41 12.23 4.04
CA ASP A 106 8.58 11.89 4.85
C ASP A 106 9.01 10.42 4.60
N HIS A 107 8.07 9.56 4.24
CA HIS A 107 8.26 8.14 3.94
C HIS A 107 7.98 7.85 2.46
N ARG A 108 8.97 8.10 1.61
CA ARG A 108 8.84 7.96 0.14
C ARG A 108 8.66 6.52 -0.35
N ASP A 109 8.91 5.55 0.51
CA ASP A 109 8.72 4.14 0.26
C ASP A 109 7.26 3.69 0.42
N VAL A 110 6.37 4.57 0.87
CA VAL A 110 4.93 4.39 0.80
C VAL A 110 4.40 5.15 -0.41
N ILE A 111 3.94 4.42 -1.41
CA ILE A 111 3.41 4.98 -2.67
C ILE A 111 1.91 4.74 -2.80
N ASP A 112 1.26 5.56 -3.61
CA ASP A 112 -0.12 5.32 -4.02
C ASP A 112 -0.21 4.78 -5.45
N ALA A 113 -1.32 4.12 -5.74
CA ALA A 113 -1.61 3.64 -7.08
C ALA A 113 -1.74 4.81 -8.06
N ALA A 114 -0.71 5.04 -8.85
CA ALA A 114 -0.68 6.07 -9.89
C ALA A 114 -1.33 5.54 -11.18
N TYR A 115 -2.13 6.40 -11.83
CA TYR A 115 -2.81 6.08 -13.09
C TYR A 115 -2.46 7.11 -14.15
N PHE A 116 -2.28 6.65 -15.37
CA PHE A 116 -2.17 7.54 -16.51
C PHE A 116 -3.53 8.18 -16.83
N SER A 117 -3.50 9.44 -17.17
CA SER A 117 -4.60 10.16 -17.81
C SER A 117 -4.23 10.47 -19.26
N PRO A 118 -5.19 10.86 -20.12
CA PRO A 118 -4.84 11.30 -21.47
C PRO A 118 -3.77 12.40 -21.54
N ALA A 119 -3.69 13.24 -20.48
CA ALA A 119 -2.68 14.29 -20.37
C ALA A 119 -1.30 13.79 -19.88
N THR A 120 -1.26 12.65 -19.20
CA THR A 120 -0.02 12.17 -18.55
C THR A 120 0.52 10.87 -19.12
N VAL A 121 -0.22 10.20 -20.00
CA VAL A 121 0.20 8.93 -20.60
C VAL A 121 1.44 9.15 -21.49
N PRO A 122 2.49 8.33 -21.34
CA PRO A 122 3.62 8.34 -22.26
C PRO A 122 3.23 7.76 -23.62
N GLN A 123 3.92 8.17 -24.68
CA GLN A 123 3.74 7.59 -25.99
C GLN A 123 3.99 6.09 -25.99
N GLY A 124 3.07 5.31 -26.57
CA GLY A 124 3.12 3.86 -26.60
C GLY A 124 2.40 3.16 -25.43
N PHE A 125 1.98 3.92 -24.41
CA PHE A 125 1.22 3.40 -23.27
C PHE A 125 -0.27 3.74 -23.32
N GLU A 126 -0.75 4.33 -24.41
CA GLU A 126 -2.16 4.71 -24.60
C GLU A 126 -3.14 3.55 -24.40
N PRO A 127 -2.80 2.28 -24.73
CA PRO A 127 -3.69 1.16 -24.44
C PRO A 127 -4.06 1.00 -22.98
N GLU A 128 -3.21 1.46 -22.06
CA GLU A 128 -3.49 1.42 -20.61
C GLU A 128 -4.62 2.37 -20.17
N LEU A 129 -4.99 3.34 -21.01
CA LEU A 129 -6.15 4.20 -20.77
C LEU A 129 -7.48 3.52 -21.10
N ARG A 130 -7.45 2.41 -21.81
CA ARG A 130 -8.62 1.73 -22.36
C ARG A 130 -8.87 0.44 -21.60
N LEU A 131 -9.57 0.52 -20.50
CA LEU A 131 -10.05 -0.68 -19.81
C LEU A 131 -11.21 -1.34 -20.54
N PHE A 132 -12.07 -0.53 -21.20
CA PHE A 132 -13.19 -1.02 -21.99
C PHE A 132 -13.21 -0.28 -23.33
N PRO A 133 -12.95 -0.98 -24.45
CA PRO A 133 -13.02 -0.36 -25.77
C PRO A 133 -14.40 0.23 -26.03
N GLY A 134 -14.45 1.53 -26.39
CA GLY A 134 -15.68 2.21 -26.76
C GLY A 134 -16.36 3.01 -25.65
N GLU A 135 -15.93 2.90 -24.41
CA GLU A 135 -16.44 3.73 -23.33
C GLU A 135 -15.62 5.00 -23.11
N PRO A 136 -16.26 6.12 -22.71
CA PRO A 136 -15.52 7.31 -22.31
C PRO A 136 -14.66 6.97 -21.08
N ALA A 137 -13.51 7.64 -20.94
CA ALA A 137 -12.60 7.45 -19.80
C ALA A 137 -13.42 7.54 -18.49
N PRO A 138 -13.41 6.51 -17.64
CA PRO A 138 -14.23 6.49 -16.45
C PRO A 138 -13.84 7.64 -15.52
N ALA A 139 -14.84 8.22 -14.85
CA ALA A 139 -14.64 9.26 -13.84
C ALA A 139 -13.84 8.76 -12.61
N TYR A 140 -13.69 7.43 -12.50
CA TYR A 140 -12.97 6.75 -11.42
C TYR A 140 -11.67 6.16 -11.91
N PRO A 141 -10.70 5.92 -11.00
CA PRO A 141 -9.51 5.16 -11.36
C PRO A 141 -9.91 3.83 -11.98
N PRO A 142 -9.30 3.46 -13.11
CA PRO A 142 -9.64 2.23 -13.83
C PRO A 142 -9.36 0.97 -13.02
N VAL A 143 -8.42 1.05 -12.09
CA VAL A 143 -8.05 -0.04 -11.18
C VAL A 143 -7.89 0.53 -9.79
N VAL A 144 -8.40 -0.16 -8.78
CA VAL A 144 -8.18 0.15 -7.36
C VAL A 144 -7.33 -0.93 -6.73
N ILE A 145 -6.46 -0.54 -5.82
CA ILE A 145 -5.79 -1.49 -4.92
C ILE A 145 -6.86 -2.02 -3.97
N HIS A 146 -7.29 -3.26 -4.16
CA HIS A 146 -8.28 -3.91 -3.29
C HIS A 146 -7.65 -5.01 -2.42
N HIS A 147 -6.34 -5.10 -2.43
CA HIS A 147 -5.59 -6.00 -1.56
C HIS A 147 -5.69 -5.58 -0.09
N LYS A 148 -5.61 -6.55 0.79
CA LYS A 148 -5.56 -6.42 2.22
C LYS A 148 -4.54 -7.42 2.75
N PHE A 149 -3.25 -7.11 2.55
CA PHE A 149 -2.22 -7.96 3.08
C PHE A 149 -1.03 -7.16 3.62
N ILE A 150 -0.38 -7.76 4.60
CA ILE A 150 0.86 -7.28 5.21
C ILE A 150 1.81 -8.46 5.27
N VAL A 151 3.05 -8.24 4.85
CA VAL A 151 4.13 -9.22 4.93
C VAL A 151 5.18 -8.67 5.89
N ILE A 152 5.55 -9.46 6.87
CA ILE A 152 6.52 -9.10 7.90
C ILE A 152 7.68 -10.07 7.85
N ASP A 153 8.90 -9.54 7.82
CA ASP A 153 10.17 -10.29 7.85
C ASP A 153 10.24 -11.43 6.83
N ALA A 154 9.81 -11.16 5.58
CA ALA A 154 9.73 -12.18 4.52
C ALA A 154 11.07 -12.88 4.25
N GLU A 155 12.18 -12.19 4.47
CA GLU A 155 13.56 -12.64 4.35
C GLU A 155 14.12 -13.27 5.63
N GLY A 156 13.34 -13.23 6.70
CA GLY A 156 13.75 -13.74 8.02
C GLY A 156 13.38 -15.22 8.22
N GLU A 157 13.74 -15.73 9.39
CA GLU A 157 13.47 -17.12 9.79
C GLU A 157 11.99 -17.36 10.13
N ASN A 158 11.26 -16.33 10.55
CA ASN A 158 9.89 -16.42 11.04
C ASN A 158 8.97 -15.42 10.33
N PRO A 159 8.82 -15.52 9.01
CA PRO A 159 7.99 -14.61 8.24
C PRO A 159 6.50 -14.77 8.57
N ILE A 160 5.78 -13.66 8.50
CA ILE A 160 4.34 -13.64 8.74
C ILE A 160 3.64 -12.94 7.58
N VAL A 161 2.54 -13.53 7.11
CA VAL A 161 1.60 -12.88 6.21
C VAL A 161 0.27 -12.71 6.93
N TYR A 162 -0.24 -11.50 6.97
CA TYR A 162 -1.63 -11.20 7.29
C TYR A 162 -2.39 -10.91 6.00
N THR A 163 -3.52 -11.59 5.80
CA THR A 163 -4.38 -11.39 4.62
C THR A 163 -5.81 -11.79 4.92
N GLY A 164 -6.75 -11.45 4.05
CA GLY A 164 -8.14 -11.81 4.20
C GLY A 164 -9.06 -10.81 3.51
N SER A 165 -10.33 -10.78 3.93
CA SER A 165 -11.31 -9.83 3.41
C SER A 165 -11.31 -8.50 4.19
N ALA A 166 -10.83 -8.49 5.45
CA ALA A 166 -10.87 -7.35 6.34
C ALA A 166 -10.00 -6.16 5.86
N ASN A 167 -10.59 -4.97 5.82
CA ASN A 167 -9.94 -3.74 5.36
C ASN A 167 -8.97 -3.10 6.37
N MET A 168 -8.59 -3.78 7.43
CA MET A 168 -7.78 -3.21 8.51
C MET A 168 -8.42 -1.93 9.06
N SER A 169 -9.69 -2.01 9.40
CA SER A 169 -10.51 -0.90 9.86
C SER A 169 -11.43 -1.34 10.99
N ARG A 170 -11.82 -0.37 11.82
CA ARG A 170 -12.79 -0.63 12.89
C ARG A 170 -14.12 -1.18 12.35
N ASN A 171 -14.55 -0.74 11.17
CA ASN A 171 -15.78 -1.26 10.55
C ASN A 171 -15.65 -2.74 10.22
N SER A 172 -14.50 -3.16 9.66
CA SER A 172 -14.27 -4.58 9.36
C SER A 172 -14.25 -5.43 10.62
N GLU A 173 -13.68 -4.93 11.72
CA GLU A 173 -13.58 -5.68 12.96
C GLU A 173 -14.93 -5.82 13.70
N GLN A 174 -15.77 -4.79 13.68
CA GLN A 174 -16.92 -4.70 14.57
C GLN A 174 -18.29 -4.82 13.90
N TYR A 175 -18.35 -4.61 12.58
CA TYR A 175 -19.64 -4.50 11.89
C TYR A 175 -19.77 -5.34 10.62
N ASN A 176 -18.66 -5.87 10.09
CA ASN A 176 -18.68 -6.68 8.88
C ASN A 176 -18.40 -8.16 9.21
N ASP A 177 -18.98 -9.04 8.41
CA ASP A 177 -18.60 -10.45 8.37
C ASP A 177 -17.34 -10.60 7.52
N GLU A 178 -16.19 -10.64 8.16
CA GLU A 178 -14.88 -10.70 7.49
C GLU A 178 -14.06 -11.88 8.01
N ASN A 179 -12.98 -12.16 7.32
CA ASN A 179 -11.95 -13.07 7.80
C ASN A 179 -10.57 -12.41 7.77
N LEU A 180 -9.72 -12.83 8.71
CA LEU A 180 -8.30 -12.52 8.74
C LEU A 180 -7.52 -13.81 8.91
N LEU A 181 -6.52 -14.00 8.06
CA LEU A 181 -5.58 -15.10 8.15
C LEU A 181 -4.22 -14.56 8.61
N GLU A 182 -3.62 -15.25 9.58
CA GLU A 182 -2.20 -15.14 9.88
C GLU A 182 -1.54 -16.42 9.37
N ILE A 183 -0.55 -16.28 8.51
CA ILE A 183 0.14 -17.40 7.87
C ILE A 183 1.64 -17.28 8.16
N ARG A 184 2.22 -18.34 8.72
CA ARG A 184 3.65 -18.46 8.99
C ARG A 184 4.23 -19.56 8.12
N ASP A 185 4.79 -19.17 6.98
CA ASP A 185 5.46 -20.05 6.02
C ASP A 185 6.31 -19.19 5.07
N ALA A 186 7.58 -19.53 4.92
CA ALA A 186 8.51 -18.76 4.11
C ALA A 186 8.16 -18.76 2.61
N ARG A 187 7.58 -19.83 2.07
CA ARG A 187 7.21 -19.91 0.65
C ARG A 187 6.01 -19.01 0.37
N ILE A 188 5.03 -19.02 1.28
CA ILE A 188 3.85 -18.16 1.16
C ILE A 188 4.24 -16.70 1.32
N ALA A 189 5.07 -16.37 2.32
CA ALA A 189 5.58 -15.02 2.49
C ALA A 189 6.36 -14.52 1.28
N GLY A 190 7.22 -15.36 0.70
CA GLY A 190 7.94 -15.06 -0.54
C GLY A 190 7.01 -14.82 -1.73
N THR A 191 5.90 -15.58 -1.83
CA THR A 191 4.90 -15.38 -2.89
C THR A 191 4.19 -14.03 -2.74
N TYR A 192 3.77 -13.67 -1.52
CA TYR A 192 3.14 -12.37 -1.25
C TYR A 192 4.10 -11.20 -1.44
N LEU A 193 5.36 -11.37 -1.04
CA LEU A 193 6.40 -10.35 -1.28
C LEU A 193 6.66 -10.16 -2.77
N ALA A 194 6.74 -11.24 -3.55
CA ALA A 194 6.92 -11.15 -5.01
C ALA A 194 5.75 -10.40 -5.67
N GLU A 195 4.50 -10.68 -5.28
CA GLU A 195 3.34 -9.95 -5.79
C GLU A 195 3.37 -8.48 -5.33
N PHE A 196 3.73 -8.22 -4.08
CA PHE A 196 3.90 -6.86 -3.59
C PHE A 196 4.90 -6.08 -4.44
N LEU A 197 6.10 -6.62 -4.66
CA LEU A 197 7.16 -5.97 -5.43
C LEU A 197 6.73 -5.73 -6.89
N ARG A 198 6.04 -6.69 -7.51
CA ARG A 198 5.48 -6.53 -8.86
C ARG A 198 4.53 -5.34 -8.95
N LEU A 199 3.61 -5.21 -8.00
CA LEU A 199 2.65 -4.10 -7.93
C LEU A 199 3.36 -2.78 -7.61
N TYR A 200 4.27 -2.82 -6.64
CA TYR A 200 5.01 -1.66 -6.17
C TYR A 200 5.82 -1.01 -7.30
N GLU A 201 6.64 -1.80 -8.01
CA GLU A 201 7.44 -1.31 -9.14
C GLU A 201 6.56 -0.79 -10.30
N HIS A 202 5.45 -1.47 -10.56
CA HIS A 202 4.51 -1.05 -11.58
C HIS A 202 3.92 0.35 -11.29
N TYR A 203 3.45 0.60 -10.08
CA TYR A 203 2.88 1.91 -9.72
C TYR A 203 3.94 2.98 -9.49
N ARG A 204 5.11 2.59 -8.97
CA ARG A 204 6.25 3.49 -8.83
C ARG A 204 6.73 4.01 -10.19
N ALA A 205 6.88 3.14 -11.17
CA ALA A 205 7.25 3.54 -12.52
C ALA A 205 6.24 4.53 -13.14
N ARG A 206 4.93 4.32 -12.92
CA ARG A 206 3.90 5.25 -13.37
C ARG A 206 3.96 6.59 -12.65
N ALA A 207 4.14 6.60 -11.33
CA ALA A 207 4.29 7.83 -10.56
C ALA A 207 5.46 8.66 -11.07
N LEU A 208 6.62 8.06 -11.26
CA LEU A 208 7.80 8.71 -11.80
C LEU A 208 7.59 9.27 -13.23
N ALA A 209 6.89 8.51 -14.09
CA ALA A 209 6.56 8.97 -15.43
C ALA A 209 5.62 10.18 -15.43
N ILE A 210 4.65 10.20 -14.54
CA ILE A 210 3.71 11.33 -14.36
C ILE A 210 4.46 12.56 -13.85
N GLU A 211 5.28 12.41 -12.82
CA GLU A 211 6.10 13.49 -12.25
C GLU A 211 7.06 14.09 -13.28
N ALA A 212 7.75 13.24 -14.03
CA ALA A 212 8.66 13.68 -15.09
C ALA A 212 7.94 14.50 -16.16
N LYS A 213 6.69 14.15 -16.50
CA LYS A 213 5.88 14.88 -17.48
C LYS A 213 5.32 16.19 -16.92
N GLN A 214 5.00 16.26 -15.66
CA GLN A 214 4.46 17.45 -14.99
C GLN A 214 5.57 18.46 -14.63
N GLY A 215 6.77 18.01 -14.30
CA GLY A 215 7.93 18.85 -13.98
C GLY A 215 8.64 19.43 -15.19
N SER A 216 8.37 18.95 -16.39
CA SER A 216 9.01 19.41 -17.61
C SER A 216 8.21 20.52 -18.27
N THR A 217 8.50 21.77 -17.94
CA THR A 217 8.16 22.92 -18.78
C THR A 217 8.92 22.78 -20.13
N GLY A 218 8.31 22.06 -21.08
CA GLY A 218 8.74 22.08 -22.48
C GLY A 218 9.80 21.08 -22.95
N ALA A 219 10.43 20.30 -22.10
CA ALA A 219 11.30 19.21 -22.53
C ALA A 219 10.57 17.88 -22.33
N HIS A 220 10.51 17.08 -23.38
CA HIS A 220 9.99 15.70 -23.31
C HIS A 220 10.82 14.91 -22.31
N ALA A 221 10.33 14.72 -21.10
CA ALA A 221 10.88 13.72 -20.20
C ALA A 221 10.63 12.35 -20.85
N ARG A 222 11.58 11.92 -21.65
CA ARG A 222 11.61 10.55 -22.16
C ARG A 222 12.03 9.68 -20.98
N LEU A 223 11.22 8.70 -20.63
CA LEU A 223 11.71 7.53 -19.94
C LEU A 223 12.71 6.85 -20.91
N ALA A 224 13.93 7.35 -20.94
CA ALA A 224 14.97 6.75 -21.74
C ALA A 224 15.67 5.72 -20.86
N LEU A 225 15.77 4.50 -21.35
CA LEU A 225 16.69 3.54 -20.76
C LEU A 225 18.08 4.17 -20.73
N ALA A 226 18.82 4.00 -19.65
CA ALA A 226 20.19 4.46 -19.59
C ALA A 226 20.98 3.85 -20.77
N PRO A 227 21.71 4.67 -21.55
CA PRO A 227 22.37 4.20 -22.77
C PRO A 227 23.53 3.25 -22.49
N ASP A 228 23.92 3.10 -21.23
CA ASP A 228 25.02 2.25 -20.80
C ASP A 228 24.73 1.63 -19.41
N ALA A 229 25.65 0.82 -18.92
CA ALA A 229 25.51 0.07 -17.67
C ALA A 229 25.88 0.87 -16.40
N ARG A 230 26.11 2.18 -16.47
CA ARG A 230 26.50 3.00 -15.29
C ARG A 230 25.46 3.01 -14.19
N TRP A 231 24.17 2.78 -14.52
CA TRP A 231 23.12 2.62 -13.52
C TRP A 231 23.37 1.44 -12.56
N ARG A 232 24.18 0.44 -12.98
CA ARG A 232 24.53 -0.71 -12.14
C ARG A 232 25.48 -0.37 -10.99
N ALA A 233 26.30 0.67 -11.14
CA ALA A 233 27.33 1.03 -10.14
C ALA A 233 26.69 1.30 -8.76
N VAL A 234 25.49 1.87 -8.71
CA VAL A 234 24.76 2.13 -7.47
C VAL A 234 24.38 0.83 -6.71
N PHE A 235 24.30 -0.30 -7.42
CA PHE A 235 23.89 -1.59 -6.85
C PHE A 235 25.07 -2.57 -6.65
N VAL A 236 26.22 -2.27 -7.21
CA VAL A 236 27.39 -3.18 -7.21
C VAL A 236 28.51 -2.68 -6.32
N ASP A 237 28.61 -1.37 -6.13
CA ASP A 237 29.69 -0.70 -5.38
C ASP A 237 29.24 -0.16 -4.02
N GLY A 238 28.02 -0.53 -3.54
CA GLY A 238 27.40 -0.12 -2.27
C GLY A 238 27.57 -1.15 -1.15
#